data_15cfd4ba6f339a12084c44a7cd8e4d07
#
_entry.id   15cfd4ba6f339a12084c44a7cd8e4d07
#
_cell.length_a   1.000
_cell.length_b   1.000
_cell.length_c   1.000
_cell.angle_alpha   90.00
_cell.angle_beta   90.00
_cell.angle_gamma   90.00
#
_symmetry.space_group_name_H-M   'P 1'
#
loop_
_entity.id
_entity.type
_entity.pdbx_description
1 polymer ?
#
loop_
_entity_poly.entity_id
_entity_poly.type
_entity_poly.pdbx_seq_one_letter_code
_entity_poly.pdbx_strand_id
1 'polypeptide(L)'
;MKISKINNIDNKNLKTEATLLLNGILVGIFAGIVGASYRLLIGLSEKIVHFTADFIKTGFIWKVILLIVLILLGLISGFLLKREPMASGSGIPQVSAEITGRLDSNPLRVLIYKITGGLVASLGGLSLGREGPSIQLGAMSGKLVSRVLKRNPVEEKYLITCGASAGLSIAFGAPLAGVLFSIEEVHKNITKKIIICCFSAAVVANIIGQYIFSLKPIFNFPSIDYVGPEIYPAVVILGILLGIFGTFYNTTIKVLFKIYEKLNLNIVFRPQVAFLISFVLFIVYPIVLGSGHSLVEFLIENKFSISFLLILYFIKTLFSLVSFTSGVAGGIFLPILIQGAVLGALFSNFFDAKYTALFIILSMSGYLTAIVQSPITSIILLFEMTQKLNYFLPIALCCLLAYFTANILGTKPVYEYLLDRILTSNKLKDNELEMEVEIITNISNDSNLIGKTISEVPWTKGILISNIERSGREIVPKGSTKLEANDRLTVIMYKESVEEFIKKFGE
;
A
#
# COMPACT_ATOMS: atom_id res chain seq x y z
N MET A 1 -19.61 23.43 -39.84
CA MET A 1 -18.42 23.80 -39.00
C MET A 1 -18.45 23.27 -37.55
N LYS A 2 -19.61 23.12 -36.86
CA LYS A 2 -19.68 22.49 -35.50
C LYS A 2 -19.42 20.97 -35.50
N ILE A 3 -19.91 20.21 -36.47
CA ILE A 3 -19.81 18.75 -36.52
C ILE A 3 -18.35 18.30 -36.78
N SER A 4 -17.58 19.02 -37.63
CA SER A 4 -16.17 18.69 -37.89
C SER A 4 -15.23 18.95 -36.69
N LYS A 5 -15.58 19.91 -35.82
CA LYS A 5 -14.84 20.17 -34.58
C LYS A 5 -15.13 19.10 -33.52
N ILE A 6 -16.35 18.59 -33.41
CA ILE A 6 -16.74 17.51 -32.51
C ILE A 6 -16.01 16.22 -32.92
N ASN A 7 -16.04 15.84 -34.19
CA ASN A 7 -15.33 14.67 -34.70
C ASN A 7 -13.81 14.76 -34.52
N ASN A 8 -13.21 15.94 -34.58
CA ASN A 8 -11.76 16.12 -34.29
C ASN A 8 -11.41 16.01 -32.81
N ILE A 9 -12.30 16.42 -31.91
CA ILE A 9 -12.11 16.30 -30.47
C ILE A 9 -12.24 14.82 -30.05
N ASP A 10 -13.25 14.12 -30.57
CA ASP A 10 -13.45 12.69 -30.30
C ASP A 10 -12.29 11.84 -30.84
N ASN A 11 -11.79 12.12 -32.04
CA ASN A 11 -10.61 11.45 -32.60
C ASN A 11 -9.32 11.72 -31.80
N LYS A 12 -9.15 12.91 -31.22
CA LYS A 12 -8.00 13.25 -30.39
C LYS A 12 -8.08 12.53 -29.03
N ASN A 13 -9.27 12.44 -28.44
CA ASN A 13 -9.48 11.70 -27.19
C ASN A 13 -9.26 10.20 -27.38
N LEU A 14 -9.79 9.62 -28.46
CA LEU A 14 -9.58 8.20 -28.81
C LEU A 14 -8.10 7.86 -29.01
N LYS A 15 -7.35 8.72 -29.72
CA LYS A 15 -5.89 8.53 -29.88
C LYS A 15 -5.15 8.58 -28.54
N THR A 16 -5.56 9.46 -27.63
CA THR A 16 -4.94 9.58 -26.30
C THR A 16 -5.25 8.35 -25.45
N GLU A 17 -6.50 7.85 -25.44
CA GLU A 17 -6.89 6.64 -24.71
C GLU A 17 -6.17 5.40 -25.27
N ALA A 18 -6.09 5.23 -26.59
CA ALA A 18 -5.35 4.14 -27.22
C ALA A 18 -3.86 4.17 -26.88
N THR A 19 -3.25 5.36 -26.87
CA THR A 19 -1.84 5.53 -26.47
C THR A 19 -1.62 5.14 -25.01
N LEU A 20 -2.52 5.53 -24.11
CA LEU A 20 -2.44 5.17 -22.69
C LEU A 20 -2.61 3.67 -22.47
N LEU A 21 -3.53 3.03 -23.20
CA LEU A 21 -3.71 1.58 -23.16
C LEU A 21 -2.44 0.85 -23.61
N LEU A 22 -1.85 1.23 -24.74
CA LEU A 22 -0.60 0.65 -25.25
C LEU A 22 0.57 0.85 -24.27
N ASN A 23 0.69 2.05 -23.71
CA ASN A 23 1.69 2.32 -22.68
C ASN A 23 1.48 1.44 -21.45
N GLY A 24 0.21 1.26 -20.99
CA GLY A 24 -0.14 0.36 -19.91
C GLY A 24 0.26 -1.09 -20.19
N ILE A 25 0.01 -1.58 -21.42
CA ILE A 25 0.45 -2.92 -21.86
C ILE A 25 1.98 -3.05 -21.76
N LEU A 26 2.74 -2.08 -22.27
CA LEU A 26 4.21 -2.11 -22.21
C LEU A 26 4.72 -2.10 -20.76
N VAL A 27 4.13 -1.26 -19.91
CA VAL A 27 4.44 -1.25 -18.47
C VAL A 27 4.10 -2.60 -17.85
N GLY A 28 2.93 -3.18 -18.18
CA GLY A 28 2.49 -4.49 -17.70
C GLY A 28 3.45 -5.61 -18.06
N ILE A 29 3.99 -5.59 -19.28
CA ILE A 29 5.00 -6.57 -19.72
C ILE A 29 6.26 -6.45 -18.86
N PHE A 30 6.81 -5.25 -18.74
CA PHE A 30 8.07 -5.05 -18.04
C PHE A 30 7.92 -5.29 -16.53
N ALA A 31 6.90 -4.70 -15.91
CA ALA A 31 6.59 -4.88 -14.49
C ALA A 31 6.21 -6.35 -14.17
N GLY A 32 5.51 -7.03 -15.09
CA GLY A 32 5.16 -8.43 -14.97
C GLY A 32 6.40 -9.34 -14.90
N ILE A 33 7.37 -9.14 -15.81
CA ILE A 33 8.62 -9.90 -15.82
C ILE A 33 9.42 -9.65 -14.53
N VAL A 34 9.64 -8.38 -14.17
CA VAL A 34 10.39 -8.00 -12.97
C VAL A 34 9.71 -8.52 -11.70
N GLY A 35 8.40 -8.31 -11.57
CA GLY A 35 7.63 -8.74 -10.40
C GLY A 35 7.52 -10.24 -10.26
N ALA A 36 7.30 -10.98 -11.36
CA ALA A 36 7.26 -12.44 -11.35
C ALA A 36 8.62 -13.05 -10.97
N SER A 37 9.71 -12.53 -11.55
CA SER A 37 11.07 -12.95 -11.20
C SER A 37 11.36 -12.71 -9.72
N TYR A 38 11.01 -11.53 -9.20
CA TYR A 38 11.16 -11.20 -7.78
C TYR A 38 10.34 -12.14 -6.89
N ARG A 39 9.08 -12.42 -7.25
CA ARG A 39 8.20 -13.35 -6.51
C ARG A 39 8.80 -14.76 -6.43
N LEU A 40 9.37 -15.27 -7.52
CA LEU A 40 10.04 -16.58 -7.52
C LEU A 40 11.29 -16.60 -6.65
N LEU A 41 12.14 -15.57 -6.75
CA LEU A 41 13.36 -15.44 -5.94
C LEU A 41 13.06 -15.40 -4.44
N ILE A 42 12.05 -14.63 -4.02
CA ILE A 42 11.61 -14.60 -2.61
C ILE A 42 11.08 -15.98 -2.19
N GLY A 43 10.26 -16.63 -3.02
CA GLY A 43 9.76 -17.98 -2.72
C GLY A 43 10.88 -19.02 -2.56
N LEU A 44 11.95 -18.93 -3.33
CA LEU A 44 13.15 -19.76 -3.16
C LEU A 44 13.88 -19.45 -1.85
N SER A 45 14.01 -18.16 -1.51
CA SER A 45 14.62 -17.75 -0.24
C SER A 45 13.84 -18.28 0.97
N GLU A 46 12.52 -18.28 0.94
CA GLU A 46 11.68 -18.82 2.02
C GLU A 46 11.89 -20.35 2.18
N LYS A 47 11.99 -21.09 1.07
CA LYS A 47 12.31 -22.53 1.14
C LYS A 47 13.67 -22.79 1.79
N ILE A 48 14.68 -21.96 1.47
CA ILE A 48 16.00 -22.03 2.12
C ILE A 48 15.90 -21.76 3.62
N VAL A 49 15.11 -20.77 4.04
CA VAL A 49 14.88 -20.44 5.47
C VAL A 49 14.25 -21.62 6.21
N HIS A 50 13.21 -22.23 5.65
CA HIS A 50 12.57 -23.42 6.26
C HIS A 50 13.52 -24.59 6.36
N PHE A 51 14.26 -24.91 5.29
CA PHE A 51 15.28 -25.95 5.30
C PHE A 51 16.34 -25.68 6.37
N THR A 52 16.83 -24.44 6.45
CA THR A 52 17.82 -24.01 7.45
C THR A 52 17.28 -24.18 8.87
N ALA A 53 16.02 -23.81 9.13
CA ALA A 53 15.40 -23.94 10.45
C ALA A 53 15.30 -25.39 10.92
N ASP A 54 15.14 -26.35 10.02
CA ASP A 54 15.18 -27.76 10.36
C ASP A 54 16.63 -28.28 10.52
N PHE A 55 17.52 -27.82 9.65
CA PHE A 55 18.92 -28.27 9.65
C PHE A 55 19.71 -27.85 10.88
N ILE A 56 19.49 -26.64 11.44
CA ILE A 56 20.21 -26.16 12.64
C ILE A 56 19.90 -26.97 13.90
N LYS A 57 18.82 -27.78 13.90
CA LYS A 57 18.49 -28.69 15.00
C LYS A 57 19.51 -29.82 15.15
N THR A 58 20.27 -30.14 14.10
CA THR A 58 21.19 -31.27 14.03
C THR A 58 22.51 -31.07 14.78
N GLY A 59 22.92 -29.82 15.09
CA GLY A 59 24.18 -29.60 15.79
C GLY A 59 24.50 -28.15 16.17
N PHE A 60 25.37 -28.00 17.17
CA PHE A 60 25.78 -26.68 17.66
C PHE A 60 26.55 -25.87 16.60
N ILE A 61 27.39 -26.51 15.83
CA ILE A 61 28.23 -25.85 14.81
C ILE A 61 27.36 -25.12 13.78
N TRP A 62 26.21 -25.68 13.41
CA TRP A 62 25.29 -25.08 12.46
C TRP A 62 24.63 -23.82 12.99
N LYS A 63 24.40 -23.75 14.31
CA LYS A 63 23.90 -22.52 14.97
C LYS A 63 24.95 -21.40 14.92
N VAL A 64 26.23 -21.74 15.10
CA VAL A 64 27.33 -20.76 14.99
C VAL A 64 27.46 -20.27 13.55
N ILE A 65 27.41 -21.17 12.57
CA ILE A 65 27.46 -20.80 11.15
C ILE A 65 26.27 -19.88 10.80
N LEU A 66 25.06 -20.23 11.23
CA LEU A 66 23.87 -19.41 10.99
C LEU A 66 24.05 -18.00 11.60
N LEU A 67 24.55 -17.89 12.83
CA LEU A 67 24.79 -16.59 13.46
C LEU A 67 25.74 -15.73 12.62
N ILE A 68 26.84 -16.30 12.14
CA ILE A 68 27.81 -15.58 11.29
C ILE A 68 27.16 -15.14 9.99
N VAL A 69 26.39 -16.02 9.34
CA VAL A 69 25.66 -15.70 8.09
C VAL A 69 24.66 -14.57 8.34
N LEU A 70 23.87 -14.62 9.39
CA LEU A 70 22.89 -13.56 9.70
C LEU A 70 23.56 -12.22 10.03
N ILE A 71 24.70 -12.22 10.69
CA ILE A 71 25.49 -10.99 10.92
C ILE A 71 25.95 -10.41 9.58
N LEU A 72 26.47 -11.24 8.67
CA LEU A 72 26.91 -10.80 7.34
C LEU A 72 25.72 -10.26 6.51
N LEU A 73 24.59 -10.96 6.50
CA LEU A 73 23.36 -10.50 5.81
C LEU A 73 22.86 -9.17 6.37
N GLY A 74 22.92 -8.97 7.69
CA GLY A 74 22.55 -7.72 8.33
C GLY A 74 23.48 -6.56 7.94
N LEU A 75 24.80 -6.79 7.86
CA LEU A 75 25.76 -5.79 7.38
C LEU A 75 25.52 -5.45 5.89
N ILE A 76 25.28 -6.46 5.05
CA ILE A 76 24.93 -6.26 3.64
C ILE A 76 23.66 -5.43 3.51
N SER A 77 22.60 -5.77 4.26
CA SER A 77 21.35 -4.98 4.28
C SER A 77 21.61 -3.52 4.68
N GLY A 78 22.39 -3.28 5.72
CA GLY A 78 22.73 -1.94 6.15
C GLY A 78 23.54 -1.15 5.12
N PHE A 79 24.46 -1.82 4.43
CA PHE A 79 25.24 -1.20 3.35
C PHE A 79 24.36 -0.84 2.16
N LEU A 80 23.43 -1.72 1.76
CA LEU A 80 22.47 -1.45 0.69
C LEU A 80 21.56 -0.26 1.06
N LEU A 81 21.07 -0.22 2.29
CA LEU A 81 20.26 0.87 2.83
C LEU A 81 20.99 2.21 2.80
N LYS A 82 22.29 2.23 3.15
CA LYS A 82 23.12 3.43 3.08
C LYS A 82 23.35 3.91 1.65
N ARG A 83 23.47 2.99 0.69
CA ARG A 83 23.73 3.30 -0.74
C ARG A 83 22.50 3.78 -1.49
N GLU A 84 21.32 3.22 -1.18
CA GLU A 84 20.06 3.57 -1.82
C GLU A 84 18.91 3.62 -0.79
N PRO A 85 18.74 4.75 -0.09
CA PRO A 85 17.67 4.91 0.90
C PRO A 85 16.26 4.77 0.32
N MET A 86 16.09 5.06 -0.99
CA MET A 86 14.80 4.93 -1.67
C MET A 86 14.32 3.47 -1.80
N ALA A 87 15.23 2.49 -1.68
CA ALA A 87 14.88 1.08 -1.65
C ALA A 87 14.51 0.57 -0.25
N SER A 88 14.51 1.42 0.80
CA SER A 88 14.18 1.03 2.17
C SER A 88 12.71 0.70 2.36
N GLY A 89 12.39 -0.15 3.37
CA GLY A 89 11.03 -0.47 3.79
C GLY A 89 10.13 -1.03 2.69
N SER A 90 8.86 -0.69 2.70
CA SER A 90 7.88 -1.23 1.73
C SER A 90 8.05 -0.66 0.32
N GLY A 91 8.39 0.62 0.20
CA GLY A 91 8.44 1.33 -1.08
C GLY A 91 7.14 2.03 -1.48
N ILE A 92 6.00 1.69 -0.86
CA ILE A 92 4.70 2.32 -1.16
C ILE A 92 4.73 3.84 -0.89
N PRO A 93 5.19 4.31 0.29
CA PRO A 93 5.30 5.74 0.55
C PRO A 93 6.22 6.47 -0.41
N GLN A 94 7.32 5.83 -0.84
CA GLN A 94 8.24 6.39 -1.82
C GLN A 94 7.56 6.57 -3.19
N VAL A 95 6.76 5.59 -3.63
CA VAL A 95 5.99 5.69 -4.87
C VAL A 95 4.96 6.82 -4.79
N SER A 96 4.25 6.96 -3.67
CA SER A 96 3.31 8.07 -3.45
C SER A 96 4.01 9.43 -3.49
N ALA A 97 5.22 9.53 -2.91
CA ALA A 97 6.03 10.75 -2.96
C ALA A 97 6.50 11.09 -4.39
N GLU A 98 6.81 10.10 -5.22
CA GLU A 98 7.17 10.29 -6.62
C GLU A 98 5.99 10.78 -7.47
N ILE A 99 4.82 10.17 -7.30
CA ILE A 99 3.59 10.57 -8.01
C ILE A 99 3.20 12.02 -7.65
N THR A 100 3.37 12.40 -6.39
CA THR A 100 3.11 13.79 -5.96
C THR A 100 4.22 14.76 -6.34
N GLY A 101 5.34 14.28 -6.91
CA GLY A 101 6.46 15.12 -7.34
C GLY A 101 7.37 15.59 -6.20
N ARG A 102 7.21 15.03 -5.00
CA ARG A 102 8.04 15.35 -3.83
C ARG A 102 9.38 14.63 -3.81
N LEU A 103 9.50 13.54 -4.56
CA LEU A 103 10.74 12.79 -4.74
C LEU A 103 10.93 12.46 -6.22
N ASP A 104 12.19 12.34 -6.64
CA ASP A 104 12.58 11.82 -7.95
C ASP A 104 13.79 10.91 -7.78
N SER A 105 13.64 9.63 -8.05
CA SER A 105 14.68 8.63 -7.90
C SER A 105 15.11 8.05 -9.26
N ASN A 106 16.31 7.47 -9.28
CA ASN A 106 16.77 6.72 -10.45
C ASN A 106 16.10 5.33 -10.46
N PRO A 107 15.21 5.03 -11.43
CA PRO A 107 14.43 3.81 -11.43
C PRO A 107 15.29 2.53 -11.51
N LEU A 108 16.34 2.49 -12.30
CA LEU A 108 17.22 1.32 -12.41
C LEU A 108 17.94 1.03 -11.10
N ARG A 109 18.42 2.07 -10.44
CA ARG A 109 19.12 1.96 -9.18
C ARG A 109 18.19 1.41 -8.10
N VAL A 110 16.98 1.98 -7.97
CA VAL A 110 15.97 1.48 -7.01
C VAL A 110 15.59 0.03 -7.32
N LEU A 111 15.38 -0.35 -8.59
CA LEU A 111 15.08 -1.74 -8.98
C LEU A 111 16.15 -2.72 -8.46
N ILE A 112 17.44 -2.45 -8.73
CA ILE A 112 18.53 -3.34 -8.33
C ILE A 112 18.62 -3.45 -6.80
N TYR A 113 18.62 -2.31 -6.11
CA TYR A 113 18.77 -2.29 -4.64
C TYR A 113 17.55 -2.84 -3.91
N LYS A 114 16.34 -2.69 -4.48
CA LYS A 114 15.12 -3.28 -3.91
C LYS A 114 15.09 -4.79 -4.06
N ILE A 115 15.45 -5.33 -5.21
CA ILE A 115 15.53 -6.78 -5.44
C ILE A 115 16.60 -7.39 -4.52
N THR A 116 17.81 -6.87 -4.53
CA THR A 116 18.91 -7.41 -3.72
C THR A 116 18.63 -7.28 -2.22
N GLY A 117 18.15 -6.12 -1.76
CA GLY A 117 17.80 -5.90 -0.36
C GLY A 117 16.67 -6.78 0.13
N GLY A 118 15.63 -6.99 -0.69
CA GLY A 118 14.52 -7.89 -0.37
C GLY A 118 14.96 -9.36 -0.29
N LEU A 119 15.86 -9.80 -1.19
CA LEU A 119 16.44 -11.14 -1.13
C LEU A 119 17.25 -11.37 0.14
N VAL A 120 18.12 -10.43 0.48
CA VAL A 120 18.93 -10.49 1.71
C VAL A 120 18.04 -10.55 2.96
N ALA A 121 16.98 -9.75 3.00
CA ALA A 121 16.01 -9.75 4.10
C ALA A 121 15.28 -11.09 4.21
N SER A 122 14.83 -11.63 3.08
CA SER A 122 14.12 -12.92 3.01
C SER A 122 15.02 -14.09 3.42
N LEU A 123 16.26 -14.14 2.92
CA LEU A 123 17.26 -15.16 3.33
C LEU A 123 17.58 -15.10 4.83
N GLY A 124 17.50 -13.92 5.43
CA GLY A 124 17.63 -13.75 6.88
C GLY A 124 16.42 -14.20 7.70
N GLY A 125 15.36 -14.69 7.06
CA GLY A 125 14.13 -15.12 7.73
C GLY A 125 13.33 -13.98 8.35
N LEU A 126 13.58 -12.72 7.95
CA LEU A 126 12.87 -11.57 8.50
C LEU A 126 11.36 -11.62 8.16
N SER A 127 10.52 -11.20 9.10
CA SER A 127 9.07 -11.22 8.93
C SER A 127 8.59 -10.02 8.10
N LEU A 128 8.85 -10.08 6.79
CA LEU A 128 8.54 -9.05 5.81
C LEU A 128 7.86 -9.65 4.58
N GLY A 129 6.93 -8.90 4.00
CA GLY A 129 6.23 -9.27 2.77
C GLY A 129 6.94 -8.72 1.52
N ARG A 130 6.63 -9.34 0.39
CA ARG A 130 7.14 -8.97 -0.94
C ARG A 130 6.22 -7.98 -1.68
N GLU A 131 5.00 -7.74 -1.19
CA GLU A 131 3.95 -7.00 -1.91
C GLU A 131 4.32 -5.52 -2.05
N GLY A 132 4.72 -4.88 -0.95
CA GLY A 132 5.22 -3.50 -0.98
C GLY A 132 6.41 -3.32 -1.93
N PRO A 133 7.47 -4.13 -1.81
CA PRO A 133 8.54 -4.15 -2.80
C PRO A 133 8.06 -4.35 -4.24
N SER A 134 7.11 -5.27 -4.50
CA SER A 134 6.58 -5.50 -5.84
C SER A 134 5.86 -4.27 -6.41
N ILE A 135 5.13 -3.51 -5.56
CA ILE A 135 4.51 -2.23 -5.95
C ILE A 135 5.60 -1.24 -6.38
N GLN A 136 6.68 -1.11 -5.61
CA GLN A 136 7.78 -0.20 -5.96
C GLN A 136 8.53 -0.66 -7.21
N LEU A 137 8.81 -1.96 -7.35
CA LEU A 137 9.44 -2.52 -8.54
C LEU A 137 8.59 -2.27 -9.78
N GLY A 138 7.28 -2.49 -9.70
CA GLY A 138 6.36 -2.18 -10.76
C GLY A 138 6.33 -0.68 -11.09
N ALA A 139 6.23 0.18 -10.09
CA ALA A 139 6.24 1.64 -10.26
C ALA A 139 7.52 2.14 -10.94
N MET A 140 8.68 1.65 -10.51
CA MET A 140 9.97 1.98 -11.14
C MET A 140 10.08 1.42 -12.56
N SER A 141 9.47 0.29 -12.85
CA SER A 141 9.33 -0.25 -14.21
C SER A 141 8.50 0.68 -15.09
N GLY A 142 7.39 1.20 -14.58
CA GLY A 142 6.56 2.20 -15.24
C GLY A 142 7.32 3.51 -15.51
N LYS A 143 8.09 3.98 -14.52
CA LYS A 143 8.95 5.17 -14.64
C LYS A 143 10.03 4.98 -15.72
N LEU A 144 10.66 3.80 -15.76
CA LEU A 144 11.65 3.47 -16.76
C LEU A 144 11.06 3.48 -18.18
N VAL A 145 9.90 2.84 -18.37
CA VAL A 145 9.17 2.86 -19.64
C VAL A 145 8.82 4.29 -20.05
N SER A 146 8.35 5.12 -19.11
CA SER A 146 8.06 6.55 -19.36
C SER A 146 9.27 7.28 -19.88
N ARG A 147 10.41 7.13 -19.24
CA ARG A 147 11.67 7.80 -19.62
C ARG A 147 12.19 7.32 -20.97
N VAL A 148 12.12 6.03 -21.26
CA VAL A 148 12.51 5.46 -22.58
C VAL A 148 11.60 6.01 -23.70
N LEU A 149 10.30 6.11 -23.44
CA LEU A 149 9.33 6.66 -24.39
C LEU A 149 9.30 8.20 -24.40
N LYS A 150 10.12 8.86 -23.59
CA LYS A 150 10.20 10.34 -23.46
C LYS A 150 8.83 10.98 -23.22
N ARG A 151 8.08 10.41 -22.28
CA ARG A 151 6.75 10.92 -21.91
C ARG A 151 6.85 12.18 -21.08
N ASN A 152 5.81 13.01 -21.12
CA ASN A 152 5.73 14.21 -20.30
C ASN A 152 5.53 13.88 -18.80
N PRO A 153 5.76 14.81 -17.88
CA PRO A 153 5.68 14.55 -16.44
C PRO A 153 4.30 14.05 -15.96
N VAL A 154 3.21 14.46 -16.61
CA VAL A 154 1.85 14.00 -16.27
C VAL A 154 1.66 12.53 -16.69
N GLU A 155 2.09 12.17 -17.90
CA GLU A 155 2.06 10.78 -18.37
C GLU A 155 3.01 9.90 -17.55
N GLU A 156 4.17 10.41 -17.10
CA GLU A 156 5.08 9.67 -16.21
C GLU A 156 4.37 9.26 -14.90
N LYS A 157 3.63 10.16 -14.26
CA LYS A 157 2.83 9.85 -13.07
C LYS A 157 1.82 8.74 -13.33
N TYR A 158 1.14 8.76 -14.49
CA TYR A 158 0.23 7.68 -14.87
C TYR A 158 0.95 6.34 -15.04
N LEU A 159 2.11 6.32 -15.70
CA LEU A 159 2.87 5.10 -15.94
C LEU A 159 3.50 4.54 -14.66
N ILE A 160 3.91 5.39 -13.71
CA ILE A 160 4.32 4.99 -12.36
C ILE A 160 3.16 4.29 -11.64
N THR A 161 1.96 4.88 -11.68
CA THR A 161 0.76 4.30 -11.06
C THR A 161 0.35 2.97 -11.72
N CYS A 162 0.43 2.89 -13.06
CA CYS A 162 0.18 1.65 -13.80
C CYS A 162 1.17 0.55 -13.42
N GLY A 163 2.44 0.91 -13.28
CA GLY A 163 3.46 -0.02 -12.81
C GLY A 163 3.19 -0.51 -11.39
N ALA A 164 2.78 0.38 -10.47
CA ALA A 164 2.38 0.01 -9.12
C ALA A 164 1.23 -0.99 -9.12
N SER A 165 0.20 -0.77 -9.95
CA SER A 165 -0.93 -1.68 -10.16
C SER A 165 -0.48 -3.06 -10.66
N ALA A 166 0.40 -3.10 -11.67
CA ALA A 166 0.99 -4.32 -12.19
C ALA A 166 1.80 -5.08 -11.13
N GLY A 167 2.59 -4.34 -10.32
CA GLY A 167 3.38 -4.91 -9.24
C GLY A 167 2.56 -5.60 -8.17
N LEU A 168 1.45 -4.99 -7.72
CA LEU A 168 0.56 -5.62 -6.76
C LEU A 168 -0.23 -6.78 -7.39
N SER A 169 -0.69 -6.61 -8.63
CA SER A 169 -1.38 -7.67 -9.39
C SER A 169 -0.55 -8.95 -9.45
N ILE A 170 0.73 -8.85 -9.81
CA ILE A 170 1.63 -10.01 -9.90
C ILE A 170 1.96 -10.59 -8.52
N ALA A 171 2.05 -9.75 -7.48
CA ALA A 171 2.36 -10.19 -6.13
C ALA A 171 1.28 -11.11 -5.57
N PHE A 172 0.00 -10.80 -5.81
CA PHE A 172 -1.14 -11.54 -5.28
C PHE A 172 -1.87 -12.42 -6.32
N GLY A 173 -1.68 -12.20 -7.61
CA GLY A 173 -2.51 -12.78 -8.65
C GLY A 173 -3.91 -12.13 -8.70
N ALA A 174 -4.02 -10.86 -8.32
CA ALA A 174 -5.25 -10.11 -8.09
C ALA A 174 -5.23 -8.78 -8.88
N PRO A 175 -5.58 -8.76 -10.17
CA PRO A 175 -5.50 -7.57 -11.00
C PRO A 175 -6.46 -6.44 -10.58
N LEU A 176 -7.69 -6.74 -10.17
CA LEU A 176 -8.63 -5.73 -9.71
C LEU A 176 -8.14 -5.05 -8.43
N ALA A 177 -7.70 -5.84 -7.46
CA ALA A 177 -7.13 -5.31 -6.22
C ALA A 177 -5.88 -4.47 -6.48
N GLY A 178 -5.02 -4.86 -7.44
CA GLY A 178 -3.86 -4.09 -7.85
C GLY A 178 -4.21 -2.72 -8.38
N VAL A 179 -5.25 -2.61 -9.21
CA VAL A 179 -5.77 -1.34 -9.74
C VAL A 179 -6.33 -0.48 -8.62
N LEU A 180 -7.22 -1.05 -7.79
CA LEU A 180 -7.91 -0.31 -6.73
C LEU A 180 -6.93 0.20 -5.68
N PHE A 181 -5.97 -0.60 -5.24
CA PHE A 181 -4.93 -0.16 -4.30
C PHE A 181 -4.13 1.02 -4.84
N SER A 182 -3.72 0.94 -6.11
CA SER A 182 -2.93 2.00 -6.71
C SER A 182 -3.69 3.30 -6.86
N ILE A 183 -5.02 3.23 -7.00
CA ILE A 183 -5.90 4.41 -7.09
C ILE A 183 -6.25 4.91 -5.69
N GLU A 184 -6.67 4.03 -4.77
CA GLU A 184 -7.15 4.38 -3.43
C GLU A 184 -6.03 4.86 -2.51
N GLU A 185 -4.87 4.17 -2.53
CA GLU A 185 -3.78 4.43 -1.58
C GLU A 185 -2.62 5.22 -2.18
N VAL A 186 -2.26 4.96 -3.45
CA VAL A 186 -1.01 5.49 -4.00
C VAL A 186 -1.22 6.79 -4.77
N HIS A 187 -2.17 6.81 -5.72
CA HIS A 187 -2.43 7.97 -6.59
C HIS A 187 -3.41 8.97 -5.96
N LYS A 188 -4.37 8.45 -5.19
CA LYS A 188 -5.43 9.21 -4.48
C LYS A 188 -6.30 10.09 -5.38
N ASN A 189 -6.30 9.86 -6.69
CA ASN A 189 -7.14 10.56 -7.65
C ASN A 189 -7.66 9.59 -8.71
N ILE A 190 -8.95 9.67 -9.01
CA ILE A 190 -9.65 8.74 -9.89
C ILE A 190 -10.00 9.44 -11.20
N THR A 191 -9.39 9.00 -12.30
CA THR A 191 -9.75 9.43 -13.65
C THR A 191 -9.92 8.23 -14.56
N LYS A 192 -10.80 8.33 -15.55
CA LYS A 192 -11.00 7.26 -16.56
C LYS A 192 -9.68 6.84 -17.22
N LYS A 193 -8.80 7.79 -17.49
CA LYS A 193 -7.48 7.55 -18.11
C LYS A 193 -6.57 6.70 -17.23
N ILE A 194 -6.52 6.98 -15.93
CA ILE A 194 -5.72 6.20 -14.97
C ILE A 194 -6.27 4.77 -14.85
N ILE A 195 -7.59 4.62 -14.73
CA ILE A 195 -8.24 3.29 -14.62
C ILE A 195 -7.87 2.42 -15.82
N ILE A 196 -8.05 2.91 -17.06
CA ILE A 196 -7.75 2.16 -18.28
C ILE A 196 -6.27 1.74 -18.32
N CYS A 197 -5.37 2.66 -18.04
CA CYS A 197 -3.94 2.41 -18.04
C CYS A 197 -3.54 1.38 -16.95
N CYS A 198 -4.00 1.56 -15.72
CA CYS A 198 -3.70 0.66 -14.60
C CYS A 198 -4.26 -0.74 -14.84
N PHE A 199 -5.51 -0.82 -15.35
CA PHE A 199 -6.15 -2.10 -15.62
C PHE A 199 -5.43 -2.88 -16.73
N SER A 200 -5.06 -2.22 -17.83
CA SER A 200 -4.29 -2.87 -18.89
C SER A 200 -2.94 -3.40 -18.39
N ALA A 201 -2.22 -2.62 -17.55
CA ALA A 201 -0.96 -3.04 -16.99
C ALA A 201 -1.11 -4.21 -16.00
N ALA A 202 -2.10 -4.16 -15.11
CA ALA A 202 -2.37 -5.19 -14.11
C ALA A 202 -2.76 -6.54 -14.75
N VAL A 203 -3.64 -6.51 -15.75
CA VAL A 203 -4.08 -7.71 -16.48
C VAL A 203 -2.91 -8.35 -17.23
N VAL A 204 -2.14 -7.55 -17.99
CA VAL A 204 -0.99 -8.06 -18.75
C VAL A 204 0.07 -8.64 -17.82
N ALA A 205 0.38 -7.97 -16.71
CA ALA A 205 1.33 -8.49 -15.72
C ALA A 205 0.85 -9.83 -15.14
N ASN A 206 -0.44 -9.96 -14.84
CA ASN A 206 -1.01 -11.19 -14.29
C ASN A 206 -0.97 -12.35 -15.34
N ILE A 207 -1.27 -12.07 -16.61
CA ILE A 207 -1.13 -13.02 -17.70
C ILE A 207 0.32 -13.55 -17.79
N ILE A 208 1.30 -12.65 -17.74
CA ILE A 208 2.72 -13.04 -17.74
C ILE A 208 3.03 -13.93 -16.54
N GLY A 209 2.57 -13.55 -15.34
CA GLY A 209 2.78 -14.33 -14.13
C GLY A 209 2.21 -15.73 -14.22
N GLN A 210 0.97 -15.86 -14.68
CA GLN A 210 0.27 -17.16 -14.73
C GLN A 210 0.79 -18.05 -15.85
N TYR A 211 0.92 -17.53 -17.08
CA TYR A 211 1.20 -18.37 -18.24
C TYR A 211 2.69 -18.50 -18.57
N ILE A 212 3.53 -17.50 -18.27
CA ILE A 212 4.96 -17.57 -18.54
C ILE A 212 5.72 -18.10 -17.33
N PHE A 213 5.38 -17.60 -16.13
CA PHE A 213 6.06 -17.98 -14.90
C PHE A 213 5.34 -19.07 -14.08
N SER A 214 4.16 -19.54 -14.53
CA SER A 214 3.35 -20.57 -13.86
C SER A 214 3.08 -20.27 -12.38
N LEU A 215 2.87 -18.99 -12.06
CA LEU A 215 2.59 -18.56 -10.69
C LEU A 215 1.19 -19.01 -10.28
N LYS A 216 1.12 -19.71 -9.16
CA LYS A 216 -0.14 -20.17 -8.55
C LYS A 216 -0.73 -19.07 -7.66
N PRO A 217 -2.06 -19.12 -7.36
CA PRO A 217 -2.66 -18.32 -6.31
C PRO A 217 -1.88 -18.41 -5.01
N ILE A 218 -1.90 -17.35 -4.21
CA ILE A 218 -1.11 -17.32 -2.97
C ILE A 218 -1.71 -18.23 -1.90
N PHE A 219 -3.02 -18.18 -1.72
CA PHE A 219 -3.72 -18.98 -0.73
C PHE A 219 -4.75 -19.86 -1.41
N ASN A 220 -4.94 -21.06 -0.85
CA ASN A 220 -6.00 -21.98 -1.23
C ASN A 220 -6.98 -22.06 -0.08
N PHE A 221 -8.12 -21.36 -0.19
CA PHE A 221 -9.13 -21.34 0.83
C PHE A 221 -10.20 -22.40 0.55
N PRO A 222 -10.58 -23.24 1.55
CA PRO A 222 -11.70 -24.15 1.41
C PRO A 222 -13.00 -23.38 1.19
N SER A 223 -13.92 -23.97 0.42
CA SER A 223 -15.23 -23.35 0.19
C SER A 223 -16.19 -23.71 1.32
N ILE A 224 -16.93 -22.70 1.78
CA ILE A 224 -18.15 -22.90 2.56
C ILE A 224 -19.31 -22.64 1.62
N ASP A 225 -20.22 -23.60 1.47
CA ASP A 225 -21.30 -23.52 0.47
C ASP A 225 -22.32 -22.44 0.80
N TYR A 226 -22.56 -22.18 2.08
CA TYR A 226 -23.54 -21.21 2.54
C TYR A 226 -23.07 -20.46 3.78
N VAL A 227 -23.19 -19.13 3.74
CA VAL A 227 -22.99 -18.23 4.87
C VAL A 227 -24.36 -17.68 5.26
N GLY A 228 -24.95 -18.25 6.29
CA GLY A 228 -26.29 -17.87 6.76
C GLY A 228 -26.30 -16.55 7.54
N PRO A 229 -27.50 -15.98 7.76
CA PRO A 229 -27.65 -14.72 8.49
C PRO A 229 -27.22 -14.79 9.95
N GLU A 230 -27.16 -15.99 10.55
CA GLU A 230 -26.76 -16.23 11.93
C GLU A 230 -25.31 -15.83 12.23
N ILE A 231 -24.45 -15.73 11.21
CA ILE A 231 -23.05 -15.39 11.39
C ILE A 231 -22.79 -13.86 11.51
N TYR A 232 -23.72 -13.02 11.01
CA TYR A 232 -23.51 -11.57 10.96
C TYR A 232 -23.29 -10.90 12.32
N PRO A 233 -23.96 -11.28 13.42
CA PRO A 233 -23.61 -10.74 14.75
C PRO A 233 -22.15 -10.98 15.14
N ALA A 234 -21.60 -12.17 14.82
CA ALA A 234 -20.19 -12.47 15.04
C ALA A 234 -19.28 -11.64 14.13
N VAL A 235 -19.67 -11.39 12.86
CA VAL A 235 -18.94 -10.52 11.95
C VAL A 235 -18.87 -9.09 12.46
N VAL A 236 -19.96 -8.57 13.06
CA VAL A 236 -19.98 -7.22 13.67
C VAL A 236 -18.99 -7.13 14.82
N ILE A 237 -19.03 -8.09 15.75
CA ILE A 237 -18.09 -8.13 16.88
C ILE A 237 -16.63 -8.21 16.37
N LEU A 238 -16.39 -9.11 15.42
CA LEU A 238 -15.07 -9.30 14.82
C LEU A 238 -14.55 -8.00 14.18
N GLY A 239 -15.37 -7.31 13.36
CA GLY A 239 -14.98 -6.07 12.70
C GLY A 239 -14.55 -4.98 13.71
N ILE A 240 -15.30 -4.82 14.80
CA ILE A 240 -14.97 -3.89 15.89
C ILE A 240 -13.63 -4.27 16.56
N LEU A 241 -13.45 -5.53 16.90
CA LEU A 241 -12.20 -6.03 17.49
C LEU A 241 -11.00 -5.79 16.58
N LEU A 242 -11.14 -6.06 15.29
CA LEU A 242 -10.07 -5.84 14.32
C LEU A 242 -9.70 -4.35 14.18
N GLY A 243 -10.67 -3.44 14.29
CA GLY A 243 -10.42 -2.01 14.35
C GLY A 243 -9.55 -1.62 15.56
N ILE A 244 -9.84 -2.18 16.74
CA ILE A 244 -9.06 -1.96 17.97
C ILE A 244 -7.64 -2.52 17.81
N PHE A 245 -7.50 -3.78 17.36
CA PHE A 245 -6.19 -4.39 17.15
C PHE A 245 -5.36 -3.67 16.05
N GLY A 246 -6.01 -3.16 15.00
CA GLY A 246 -5.35 -2.36 13.97
C GLY A 246 -4.83 -1.02 14.51
N THR A 247 -5.59 -0.37 15.38
CA THR A 247 -5.14 0.84 16.11
C THR A 247 -3.93 0.55 17.00
N PHE A 248 -3.95 -0.59 17.70
CA PHE A 248 -2.81 -1.05 18.49
C PHE A 248 -1.57 -1.27 17.61
N TYR A 249 -1.70 -1.91 16.46
CA TYR A 249 -0.61 -2.10 15.49
C TYR A 249 -0.01 -0.76 15.05
N ASN A 250 -0.85 0.19 14.60
CA ASN A 250 -0.41 1.51 14.15
C ASN A 250 0.23 2.36 15.26
N THR A 251 -0.16 2.14 16.50
CA THR A 251 0.49 2.77 17.65
C THR A 251 1.85 2.14 17.94
N THR A 252 1.92 0.80 17.88
CA THR A 252 3.16 0.05 18.16
C THR A 252 4.24 0.35 17.14
N ILE A 253 3.92 0.46 15.83
CA ILE A 253 4.91 0.81 14.81
C ILE A 253 5.53 2.19 15.06
N LYS A 254 4.72 3.17 15.51
CA LYS A 254 5.18 4.52 15.87
C LYS A 254 6.15 4.49 17.05
N VAL A 255 5.83 3.69 18.06
CA VAL A 255 6.69 3.51 19.24
C VAL A 255 8.03 2.89 18.86
N LEU A 256 8.03 1.84 18.03
CA LEU A 256 9.25 1.17 17.59
C LEU A 256 10.15 2.09 16.75
N PHE A 257 9.59 2.92 15.86
CA PHE A 257 10.39 3.93 15.17
C PHE A 257 11.05 4.90 16.13
N LYS A 258 10.33 5.38 17.16
CA LYS A 258 10.92 6.25 18.19
C LYS A 258 12.02 5.55 18.99
N ILE A 259 11.88 4.24 19.26
CA ILE A 259 12.93 3.45 19.93
C ILE A 259 14.18 3.38 19.04
N TYR A 260 14.04 3.06 17.76
CA TYR A 260 15.16 3.05 16.82
C TYR A 260 15.85 4.41 16.68
N GLU A 261 15.11 5.51 16.74
CA GLU A 261 15.67 6.87 16.74
C GLU A 261 16.48 7.14 18.01
N LYS A 262 15.94 6.76 19.18
CA LYS A 262 16.62 6.93 20.47
C LYS A 262 17.91 6.09 20.57
N LEU A 263 17.93 4.91 19.97
CA LEU A 263 19.12 4.05 19.94
C LEU A 263 20.28 4.66 19.15
N ASN A 264 20.01 5.67 18.31
CA ASN A 264 20.99 6.42 17.50
C ASN A 264 22.02 5.52 16.79
N LEU A 265 21.58 4.34 16.34
CA LEU A 265 22.43 3.38 15.66
C LEU A 265 22.83 3.89 14.27
N ASN A 266 24.11 3.70 13.92
CA ASN A 266 24.54 3.93 12.55
C ASN A 266 23.66 3.11 11.57
N ILE A 267 23.29 3.72 10.46
CA ILE A 267 22.39 3.13 9.46
C ILE A 267 22.83 1.73 8.99
N VAL A 268 24.16 1.48 8.98
CA VAL A 268 24.72 0.18 8.58
C VAL A 268 24.47 -0.91 9.61
N PHE A 269 24.45 -0.57 10.90
CA PHE A 269 24.25 -1.53 11.99
C PHE A 269 22.78 -1.65 12.43
N ARG A 270 21.94 -0.76 11.97
CA ARG A 270 20.52 -0.74 12.32
C ARG A 270 19.76 -2.04 11.97
N PRO A 271 19.96 -2.68 10.80
CA PRO A 271 19.35 -3.97 10.48
C PRO A 271 19.79 -5.11 11.41
N GLN A 272 20.97 -5.05 12.01
CA GLN A 272 21.50 -6.13 12.87
C GLN A 272 20.56 -6.54 14.00
N VAL A 273 19.80 -5.60 14.56
CA VAL A 273 18.81 -5.89 15.60
C VAL A 273 17.79 -6.92 15.12
N ALA A 274 17.24 -6.73 13.91
CA ALA A 274 16.26 -7.64 13.34
C ALA A 274 16.88 -9.02 13.01
N PHE A 275 18.11 -9.06 12.46
CA PHE A 275 18.78 -10.31 12.14
C PHE A 275 19.20 -11.11 13.38
N LEU A 276 19.59 -10.44 14.47
CA LEU A 276 19.87 -11.12 15.74
C LEU A 276 18.61 -11.69 16.39
N ILE A 277 17.50 -10.96 16.34
CA ILE A 277 16.20 -11.48 16.78
C ILE A 277 15.79 -12.68 15.91
N SER A 278 16.00 -12.59 14.60
CA SER A 278 15.76 -13.71 13.68
C SER A 278 16.57 -14.94 14.09
N PHE A 279 17.84 -14.79 14.44
CA PHE A 279 18.67 -15.90 14.94
C PHE A 279 18.05 -16.59 16.17
N VAL A 280 17.60 -15.81 17.14
CA VAL A 280 16.91 -16.36 18.33
C VAL A 280 15.65 -17.13 17.93
N LEU A 281 14.84 -16.55 17.02
CA LEU A 281 13.60 -17.15 16.55
C LEU A 281 13.82 -18.41 15.70
N PHE A 282 14.91 -18.49 14.94
CA PHE A 282 15.31 -19.74 14.27
C PHE A 282 15.47 -20.90 15.24
N ILE A 283 15.95 -20.63 16.45
CA ILE A 283 16.19 -21.66 17.47
C ILE A 283 14.94 -21.95 18.29
N VAL A 284 14.22 -20.91 18.73
CA VAL A 284 13.15 -21.01 19.72
C VAL A 284 11.77 -21.18 19.07
N TYR A 285 11.50 -20.42 18.00
CA TYR A 285 10.13 -20.34 17.45
C TYR A 285 10.09 -20.13 15.93
N PRO A 286 10.63 -21.10 15.15
CA PRO A 286 10.84 -20.93 13.70
C PRO A 286 9.55 -20.69 12.89
N ILE A 287 8.38 -21.00 13.41
CA ILE A 287 7.07 -20.81 12.74
C ILE A 287 6.77 -19.33 12.42
N VAL A 288 7.44 -18.37 13.09
CA VAL A 288 7.22 -16.94 12.86
C VAL A 288 8.17 -16.34 11.82
N LEU A 289 9.13 -17.12 11.32
CA LEU A 289 10.09 -16.66 10.32
C LEU A 289 9.45 -16.41 8.96
N GLY A 290 10.11 -15.58 8.16
CA GLY A 290 9.68 -15.23 6.81
C GLY A 290 8.34 -14.50 6.75
N SER A 291 7.76 -14.42 5.57
CA SER A 291 6.50 -13.71 5.33
C SER A 291 5.30 -14.33 6.06
N GLY A 292 5.33 -15.64 6.35
CA GLY A 292 4.27 -16.38 7.02
C GLY A 292 3.21 -16.96 6.09
N HIS A 293 3.51 -17.05 4.80
CA HIS A 293 2.58 -17.58 3.79
C HIS A 293 2.02 -18.97 4.17
N SER A 294 2.88 -19.93 4.51
CA SER A 294 2.49 -21.29 4.92
C SER A 294 1.70 -21.35 6.24
N LEU A 295 1.76 -20.29 7.05
CA LEU A 295 1.05 -20.24 8.32
C LEU A 295 -0.47 -20.16 8.15
N VAL A 296 -0.97 -19.56 7.07
CA VAL A 296 -2.43 -19.45 6.84
C VAL A 296 -3.03 -20.84 6.58
N GLU A 297 -2.41 -21.62 5.71
CA GLU A 297 -2.85 -23.01 5.43
C GLU A 297 -2.78 -23.85 6.70
N PHE A 298 -1.69 -23.73 7.47
CA PHE A 298 -1.52 -24.42 8.75
C PHE A 298 -2.61 -24.06 9.77
N LEU A 299 -3.05 -22.78 9.83
CA LEU A 299 -4.12 -22.33 10.71
C LEU A 299 -5.51 -22.81 10.28
N ILE A 300 -5.73 -23.03 8.99
CA ILE A 300 -6.99 -23.52 8.44
C ILE A 300 -7.14 -25.02 8.72
N GLU A 301 -6.06 -25.78 8.55
CA GLU A 301 -6.07 -27.25 8.65
C GLU A 301 -6.06 -27.76 10.10
N ASN A 302 -5.58 -26.94 11.05
CA ASN A 302 -5.36 -27.38 12.42
C ASN A 302 -6.08 -26.47 13.43
N LYS A 303 -6.55 -27.07 14.51
CA LYS A 303 -7.08 -26.34 15.68
C LYS A 303 -5.96 -26.10 16.69
N PHE A 304 -5.91 -24.87 17.21
CA PHE A 304 -4.91 -24.45 18.19
C PHE A 304 -5.56 -23.89 19.43
N SER A 305 -4.87 -24.02 20.57
CA SER A 305 -5.32 -23.41 21.82
C SER A 305 -5.26 -21.87 21.74
N ILE A 306 -6.14 -21.23 22.49
CA ILE A 306 -6.18 -19.75 22.59
C ILE A 306 -4.82 -19.20 23.01
N SER A 307 -4.16 -19.83 24.00
CA SER A 307 -2.84 -19.41 24.50
C SER A 307 -1.77 -19.45 23.40
N PHE A 308 -1.74 -20.51 22.59
CA PHE A 308 -0.81 -20.64 21.47
C PHE A 308 -1.02 -19.52 20.44
N LEU A 309 -2.27 -19.26 20.05
CA LEU A 309 -2.59 -18.23 19.05
C LEU A 309 -2.28 -16.81 19.55
N LEU A 310 -2.50 -16.52 20.83
CA LEU A 310 -2.13 -15.24 21.43
C LEU A 310 -0.60 -15.04 21.41
N ILE A 311 0.16 -16.04 21.85
CA ILE A 311 1.62 -15.99 21.82
C ILE A 311 2.12 -15.81 20.38
N LEU A 312 1.57 -16.59 19.44
CA LEU A 312 1.91 -16.49 18.03
C LEU A 312 1.62 -15.10 17.46
N TYR A 313 0.45 -14.53 17.77
CA TYR A 313 0.09 -13.17 17.34
C TYR A 313 1.10 -12.13 17.83
N PHE A 314 1.40 -12.10 19.12
CA PHE A 314 2.30 -11.10 19.70
C PHE A 314 3.73 -11.26 19.19
N ILE A 315 4.27 -12.47 19.14
CA ILE A 315 5.64 -12.71 18.64
C ILE A 315 5.72 -12.34 17.15
N LYS A 316 4.76 -12.79 16.32
CA LYS A 316 4.75 -12.49 14.89
C LYS A 316 4.61 -10.99 14.62
N THR A 317 3.72 -10.31 15.35
CA THR A 317 3.52 -8.86 15.23
C THR A 317 4.79 -8.10 15.62
N LEU A 318 5.36 -8.40 16.78
CA LEU A 318 6.56 -7.70 17.25
C LEU A 318 7.76 -7.94 16.32
N PHE A 319 7.98 -9.19 15.88
CA PHE A 319 9.07 -9.51 14.97
C PHE A 319 8.90 -8.86 13.60
N SER A 320 7.67 -8.82 13.06
CA SER A 320 7.38 -8.11 11.80
C SER A 320 7.66 -6.61 11.93
N LEU A 321 7.19 -5.99 13.00
CA LEU A 321 7.39 -4.56 13.24
C LEU A 321 8.86 -4.22 13.47
N VAL A 322 9.61 -5.01 14.23
CA VAL A 322 11.06 -4.82 14.42
C VAL A 322 11.81 -4.99 13.09
N SER A 323 11.47 -6.03 12.31
CA SER A 323 12.04 -6.24 10.98
C SER A 323 11.82 -5.03 10.07
N PHE A 324 10.59 -4.51 10.03
CA PHE A 324 10.23 -3.37 9.18
C PHE A 324 10.87 -2.05 9.64
N THR A 325 10.80 -1.74 10.95
CA THR A 325 11.33 -0.48 11.49
C THR A 325 12.85 -0.41 11.46
N SER A 326 13.53 -1.53 11.27
CA SER A 326 14.98 -1.57 11.02
C SER A 326 15.39 -0.88 9.72
N GLY A 327 14.44 -0.68 8.77
CA GLY A 327 14.65 -0.03 7.48
C GLY A 327 15.03 -0.98 6.34
N VAL A 328 15.15 -2.27 6.60
CA VAL A 328 15.44 -3.29 5.57
C VAL A 328 14.37 -3.27 4.47
N ALA A 329 14.77 -3.57 3.23
CA ALA A 329 13.86 -3.65 2.09
C ALA A 329 12.85 -4.80 2.29
N GLY A 330 11.58 -4.46 2.45
CA GLY A 330 10.50 -5.42 2.68
C GLY A 330 9.21 -4.71 3.12
N GLY A 331 8.06 -5.32 2.87
CA GLY A 331 6.75 -4.74 3.15
C GLY A 331 6.11 -5.29 4.43
N ILE A 332 5.13 -4.55 4.95
CA ILE A 332 4.28 -4.98 6.07
C ILE A 332 2.95 -5.58 5.60
N PHE A 333 2.64 -5.52 4.31
CA PHE A 333 1.31 -5.86 3.78
C PHE A 333 0.93 -7.33 4.07
N LEU A 334 1.73 -8.29 3.59
CA LEU A 334 1.47 -9.71 3.87
C LEU A 334 1.58 -10.06 5.37
N PRO A 335 2.58 -9.60 6.13
CA PRO A 335 2.58 -9.77 7.58
C PRO A 335 1.29 -9.32 8.28
N ILE A 336 0.69 -8.21 7.87
CA ILE A 336 -0.60 -7.74 8.38
C ILE A 336 -1.70 -8.77 8.08
N LEU A 337 -1.78 -9.26 6.85
CA LEU A 337 -2.75 -10.32 6.48
C LEU A 337 -2.58 -11.57 7.34
N ILE A 338 -1.34 -12.01 7.55
CA ILE A 338 -1.04 -13.20 8.38
C ILE A 338 -1.43 -12.99 9.85
N GLN A 339 -1.16 -11.81 10.40
CA GLN A 339 -1.58 -11.47 11.77
C GLN A 339 -3.10 -11.43 11.87
N GLY A 340 -3.79 -10.89 10.85
CA GLY A 340 -5.24 -11.00 10.71
C GLY A 340 -5.70 -12.46 10.70
N ALA A 341 -5.03 -13.34 9.97
CA ALA A 341 -5.35 -14.77 9.94
C ALA A 341 -5.24 -15.42 11.34
N VAL A 342 -4.19 -15.08 12.10
CA VAL A 342 -4.04 -15.58 13.48
C VAL A 342 -5.17 -15.08 14.38
N LEU A 343 -5.57 -13.80 14.26
CA LEU A 343 -6.73 -13.27 15.00
C LEU A 343 -8.05 -13.96 14.59
N GLY A 344 -8.21 -14.28 13.30
CA GLY A 344 -9.36 -15.02 12.80
C GLY A 344 -9.41 -16.45 13.32
N ALA A 345 -8.28 -17.15 13.35
CA ALA A 345 -8.15 -18.46 13.97
C ALA A 345 -8.44 -18.41 15.49
N LEU A 346 -7.99 -17.35 16.18
CA LEU A 346 -8.30 -17.12 17.58
C LEU A 346 -9.80 -16.93 17.80
N PHE A 347 -10.44 -16.10 17.01
CA PHE A 347 -11.88 -15.83 17.09
C PHE A 347 -12.71 -17.06 16.76
N SER A 348 -12.26 -17.90 15.82
CA SER A 348 -12.97 -19.12 15.42
C SER A 348 -13.09 -20.17 16.52
N ASN A 349 -12.25 -20.11 17.58
CA ASN A 349 -12.36 -21.04 18.72
C ASN A 349 -13.69 -20.93 19.49
N PHE A 350 -14.41 -19.84 19.31
CA PHE A 350 -15.73 -19.61 19.95
C PHE A 350 -16.90 -20.09 19.08
N PHE A 351 -16.61 -20.69 17.91
CA PHE A 351 -17.61 -21.10 16.93
C PHE A 351 -17.31 -22.49 16.37
N ASP A 352 -18.25 -23.03 15.59
CA ASP A 352 -18.06 -24.32 14.91
C ASP A 352 -16.86 -24.27 13.95
N ALA A 353 -16.11 -25.37 13.89
CA ALA A 353 -14.93 -25.51 13.06
C ALA A 353 -15.16 -25.22 11.57
N LYS A 354 -16.37 -25.44 11.07
CA LYS A 354 -16.75 -25.13 9.69
C LYS A 354 -16.56 -23.65 9.32
N TYR A 355 -16.59 -22.73 10.30
CA TYR A 355 -16.42 -21.30 10.08
C TYR A 355 -14.97 -20.81 10.23
N THR A 356 -14.02 -21.70 10.57
CA THR A 356 -12.61 -21.28 10.81
C THR A 356 -12.02 -20.55 9.60
N ALA A 357 -12.16 -21.11 8.39
CA ALA A 357 -11.66 -20.47 7.17
C ALA A 357 -12.35 -19.11 6.91
N LEU A 358 -13.66 -19.01 7.17
CA LEU A 358 -14.39 -17.76 7.02
C LEU A 358 -13.85 -16.68 7.96
N PHE A 359 -13.71 -16.97 9.25
CA PHE A 359 -13.21 -15.99 10.22
C PHE A 359 -11.75 -15.60 9.94
N ILE A 360 -10.92 -16.52 9.43
CA ILE A 360 -9.56 -16.21 8.97
C ILE A 360 -9.62 -15.19 7.82
N ILE A 361 -10.43 -15.44 6.78
CA ILE A 361 -10.56 -14.53 5.62
C ILE A 361 -11.09 -13.16 6.06
N LEU A 362 -12.14 -13.12 6.87
CA LEU A 362 -12.72 -11.89 7.40
C LEU A 362 -11.71 -11.08 8.21
N SER A 363 -10.92 -11.78 9.03
CA SER A 363 -9.93 -11.12 9.86
C SER A 363 -8.73 -10.61 9.05
N MET A 364 -8.30 -11.33 8.02
CA MET A 364 -7.26 -10.85 7.09
C MET A 364 -7.69 -9.53 6.44
N SER A 365 -8.92 -9.47 5.91
CA SER A 365 -9.44 -8.28 5.24
C SER A 365 -9.69 -7.12 6.21
N GLY A 366 -10.37 -7.37 7.33
CA GLY A 366 -10.71 -6.35 8.32
C GLY A 366 -9.48 -5.77 9.02
N TYR A 367 -8.49 -6.61 9.34
CA TYR A 367 -7.24 -6.15 9.96
C TYR A 367 -6.40 -5.31 9.01
N LEU A 368 -6.30 -5.72 7.73
CA LEU A 368 -5.66 -4.91 6.70
C LEU A 368 -6.36 -3.55 6.57
N THR A 369 -7.70 -3.55 6.51
CA THR A 369 -8.50 -2.32 6.44
C THR A 369 -8.24 -1.39 7.63
N ALA A 370 -8.21 -1.91 8.85
CA ALA A 370 -8.01 -1.10 10.05
C ALA A 370 -6.63 -0.41 10.08
N ILE A 371 -5.60 -1.05 9.51
CA ILE A 371 -4.22 -0.55 9.54
C ILE A 371 -3.93 0.38 8.35
N VAL A 372 -4.32 -0.04 7.15
CA VAL A 372 -4.03 0.70 5.90
C VAL A 372 -5.08 1.78 5.64
N GLN A 373 -6.32 1.54 6.08
CA GLN A 373 -7.51 2.38 5.86
C GLN A 373 -7.91 2.51 4.39
N SER A 374 -7.70 1.43 3.63
CA SER A 374 -8.16 1.26 2.25
C SER A 374 -9.21 0.13 2.18
N PRO A 375 -10.48 0.42 2.57
CA PRO A 375 -11.52 -0.59 2.68
C PRO A 375 -11.87 -1.24 1.34
N ILE A 376 -11.97 -0.47 0.25
CA ILE A 376 -12.36 -0.99 -1.07
C ILE A 376 -11.31 -1.99 -1.55
N THR A 377 -10.04 -1.63 -1.45
CA THR A 377 -8.93 -2.53 -1.80
C THR A 377 -8.94 -3.80 -0.97
N SER A 378 -9.11 -3.69 0.35
CA SER A 378 -9.09 -4.85 1.25
C SER A 378 -10.22 -5.83 0.96
N ILE A 379 -11.43 -5.32 0.69
CA ILE A 379 -12.60 -6.12 0.31
C ILE A 379 -12.32 -6.87 -1.00
N ILE A 380 -11.92 -6.15 -2.04
CA ILE A 380 -11.70 -6.74 -3.37
C ILE A 380 -10.51 -7.68 -3.38
N LEU A 381 -9.45 -7.38 -2.64
CA LEU A 381 -8.28 -8.25 -2.54
C LEU A 381 -8.66 -9.64 -2.02
N LEU A 382 -9.32 -9.71 -0.86
CA LEU A 382 -9.69 -10.99 -0.28
C LEU A 382 -10.81 -11.68 -1.09
N PHE A 383 -11.72 -10.92 -1.67
CA PHE A 383 -12.72 -11.44 -2.60
C PHE A 383 -12.06 -12.08 -3.85
N GLU A 384 -11.10 -11.39 -4.48
CA GLU A 384 -10.38 -11.87 -5.67
C GLU A 384 -9.50 -13.09 -5.33
N MET A 385 -8.89 -13.11 -4.15
CA MET A 385 -8.07 -14.23 -3.68
C MET A 385 -8.91 -15.47 -3.33
N THR A 386 -10.11 -15.30 -2.79
CA THR A 386 -11.00 -16.42 -2.43
C THR A 386 -11.84 -16.92 -3.59
N GLN A 387 -12.14 -16.06 -4.57
CA GLN A 387 -13.01 -16.33 -5.72
C GLN A 387 -14.41 -16.84 -5.33
N LYS A 388 -14.91 -16.43 -4.14
CA LYS A 388 -16.19 -16.89 -3.57
C LYS A 388 -17.15 -15.72 -3.39
N LEU A 389 -18.19 -15.66 -4.20
CA LEU A 389 -19.21 -14.59 -4.14
C LEU A 389 -19.92 -14.53 -2.77
N ASN A 390 -20.14 -15.67 -2.15
CA ASN A 390 -20.81 -15.79 -0.84
C ASN A 390 -20.05 -15.09 0.30
N TYR A 391 -18.74 -14.83 0.13
CA TYR A 391 -17.93 -14.16 1.14
C TYR A 391 -17.91 -12.63 0.99
N PHE A 392 -18.40 -12.09 -0.14
CA PHE A 392 -18.31 -10.66 -0.43
C PHE A 392 -19.01 -9.80 0.64
N LEU A 393 -20.26 -10.11 0.97
CA LEU A 393 -21.03 -9.32 1.95
C LEU A 393 -20.45 -9.39 3.37
N PRO A 394 -20.10 -10.57 3.93
CA PRO A 394 -19.44 -10.65 5.22
C PRO A 394 -18.08 -9.93 5.24
N ILE A 395 -17.26 -10.04 4.18
CA ILE A 395 -15.98 -9.32 4.06
C ILE A 395 -16.23 -7.81 4.06
N ALA A 396 -17.18 -7.33 3.25
CA ALA A 396 -17.50 -5.91 3.16
C ALA A 396 -17.95 -5.35 4.51
N LEU A 397 -18.86 -6.03 5.20
CA LEU A 397 -19.34 -5.62 6.53
C LEU A 397 -18.19 -5.56 7.54
N CYS A 398 -17.37 -6.61 7.61
CA CYS A 398 -16.23 -6.70 8.53
C CYS A 398 -15.23 -5.53 8.27
N CYS A 399 -14.87 -5.29 7.01
CA CYS A 399 -13.96 -4.21 6.63
C CYS A 399 -14.52 -2.82 6.97
N LEU A 400 -15.79 -2.56 6.67
CA LEU A 400 -16.42 -1.27 6.98
C LEU A 400 -16.46 -0.99 8.48
N LEU A 401 -16.77 -1.99 9.30
CA LEU A 401 -16.77 -1.86 10.76
C LEU A 401 -15.36 -1.67 11.32
N ALA A 402 -14.37 -2.40 10.79
CA ALA A 402 -12.97 -2.25 11.17
C ALA A 402 -12.43 -0.85 10.80
N TYR A 403 -12.76 -0.36 9.60
CA TYR A 403 -12.45 1.00 9.16
C TYR A 403 -13.05 2.06 10.07
N PHE A 404 -14.37 1.96 10.31
CA PHE A 404 -15.09 2.92 11.15
C PHE A 404 -14.56 2.96 12.58
N THR A 405 -14.30 1.79 13.18
CA THR A 405 -13.74 1.69 14.53
C THR A 405 -12.34 2.29 14.61
N ALA A 406 -11.46 2.00 13.64
CA ALA A 406 -10.12 2.60 13.60
C ALA A 406 -10.16 4.12 13.45
N ASN A 407 -11.08 4.66 12.65
CA ASN A 407 -11.28 6.10 12.49
C ASN A 407 -11.79 6.77 13.78
N ILE A 408 -12.77 6.19 14.47
CA ILE A 408 -13.25 6.70 15.77
C ILE A 408 -12.10 6.77 16.78
N LEU A 409 -11.20 5.79 16.77
CA LEU A 409 -10.02 5.75 17.65
C LEU A 409 -8.90 6.70 17.19
N GLY A 410 -9.11 7.51 16.14
CA GLY A 410 -8.15 8.50 15.65
C GLY A 410 -6.89 7.93 15.03
N THR A 411 -6.98 6.72 14.47
CA THR A 411 -5.84 6.03 13.85
C THR A 411 -5.52 6.66 12.50
N LYS A 412 -4.27 7.12 12.30
CA LYS A 412 -3.80 7.54 10.96
C LYS A 412 -3.44 6.32 10.12
N PRO A 413 -3.72 6.31 8.80
CA PRO A 413 -3.29 5.27 7.87
C PRO A 413 -1.78 5.04 7.95
N VAL A 414 -1.35 3.79 7.97
CA VAL A 414 0.07 3.46 8.16
C VAL A 414 0.97 4.03 7.06
N TYR A 415 0.54 3.98 5.80
CA TYR A 415 1.36 4.48 4.69
C TYR A 415 1.43 6.01 4.64
N GLU A 416 0.39 6.71 5.08
CA GLU A 416 0.42 8.15 5.26
C GLU A 416 1.42 8.57 6.36
N TYR A 417 1.38 7.90 7.50
CA TYR A 417 2.39 8.11 8.55
C TYR A 417 3.83 7.85 8.06
N LEU A 418 4.02 6.80 7.28
CA LEU A 418 5.34 6.47 6.73
C LEU A 418 5.80 7.50 5.67
N LEU A 419 4.88 8.03 4.87
CA LEU A 419 5.16 9.11 3.92
C LEU A 419 5.59 10.38 4.63
N ASP A 420 4.82 10.82 5.64
CA ASP A 420 5.16 11.98 6.47
C ASP A 420 6.55 11.85 7.08
N ARG A 421 6.89 10.65 7.53
CA ARG A 421 8.21 10.35 8.11
C ARG A 421 9.35 10.47 7.08
N ILE A 422 9.16 9.97 5.86
CA ILE A 422 10.16 10.07 4.78
C ILE A 422 10.38 11.53 4.40
N LEU A 423 9.33 12.29 4.23
CA LEU A 423 9.39 13.71 3.88
C LEU A 423 10.09 14.53 4.98
N THR A 424 9.77 14.24 6.25
CA THR A 424 10.41 14.87 7.40
C THR A 424 11.91 14.57 7.49
N SER A 425 12.31 13.30 7.27
CA SER A 425 13.72 12.87 7.38
C SER A 425 14.62 13.47 6.30
N ASN A 426 14.07 13.74 5.14
CA ASN A 426 14.82 14.31 4.00
C ASN A 426 14.96 15.84 4.07
N LYS A 427 14.58 16.50 5.18
CA LYS A 427 14.54 17.97 5.31
C LYS A 427 13.72 18.67 4.20
N LEU A 428 12.83 17.92 3.54
CA LEU A 428 11.90 18.47 2.56
C LEU A 428 10.76 19.27 3.24
N LYS A 429 10.87 19.48 4.57
CA LYS A 429 9.95 20.32 5.35
C LYS A 429 9.95 21.78 4.93
N ASP A 430 11.02 22.28 4.34
CA ASP A 430 11.06 23.68 3.88
C ASP A 430 10.09 23.93 2.71
N ASN A 431 9.61 22.87 2.05
CA ASN A 431 8.55 22.93 1.04
C ASN A 431 7.15 22.56 1.61
N GLU A 432 6.97 22.33 2.90
CA GLU A 432 5.61 22.24 3.51
C GLU A 432 4.85 23.57 3.37
N LEU A 433 5.56 24.67 3.20
CA LEU A 433 5.01 25.98 2.87
C LEU A 433 4.34 26.02 1.47
N GLU A 434 4.67 25.09 0.59
CA GLU A 434 4.18 25.01 -0.80
C GLU A 434 3.22 23.85 -1.05
N MET A 435 2.61 23.24 -0.02
CA MET A 435 1.54 22.26 -0.23
C MET A 435 0.30 22.98 -0.75
N GLU A 436 0.08 22.88 -2.06
CA GLU A 436 -1.16 23.34 -2.67
C GLU A 436 -2.30 22.41 -2.22
N VAL A 437 -3.29 23.01 -1.58
CA VAL A 437 -4.55 22.36 -1.18
C VAL A 437 -5.63 22.86 -2.11
N GLU A 438 -6.38 21.95 -2.70
CA GLU A 438 -7.55 22.27 -3.49
C GLU A 438 -8.78 22.28 -2.57
N ILE A 439 -9.43 23.42 -2.49
CA ILE A 439 -10.67 23.60 -1.74
C ILE A 439 -11.80 23.94 -2.71
N ILE A 440 -12.93 23.26 -2.54
CA ILE A 440 -14.14 23.58 -3.25
C ILE A 440 -15.07 24.31 -2.27
N THR A 441 -15.43 25.52 -2.62
CA THR A 441 -16.37 26.34 -1.84
C THR A 441 -17.47 26.91 -2.73
N ASN A 442 -18.65 27.12 -2.17
CA ASN A 442 -19.77 27.75 -2.88
C ASN A 442 -19.92 29.18 -2.41
N ILE A 443 -20.30 30.09 -3.32
CA ILE A 443 -20.65 31.45 -2.96
C ILE A 443 -22.10 31.45 -2.49
N SER A 444 -22.33 31.72 -1.20
CA SER A 444 -23.66 31.83 -0.62
C SER A 444 -24.44 33.03 -1.19
N ASN A 445 -25.76 33.00 -1.11
CA ASN A 445 -26.62 34.08 -1.63
C ASN A 445 -26.41 35.42 -0.88
N ASP A 446 -25.85 35.37 0.31
CA ASP A 446 -25.60 36.55 1.15
C ASP A 446 -24.14 36.99 1.14
N SER A 447 -23.29 36.37 0.27
CA SER A 447 -21.85 36.62 0.24
C SER A 447 -21.52 38.02 -0.30
N ASN A 448 -20.62 38.71 0.40
CA ASN A 448 -20.06 40.00 0.00
C ASN A 448 -19.21 39.95 -1.27
N LEU A 449 -19.03 38.78 -1.85
CA LEU A 449 -18.28 38.52 -3.08
C LEU A 449 -19.12 38.69 -4.34
N ILE A 450 -20.47 38.65 -4.20
CA ILE A 450 -21.38 38.74 -5.34
C ILE A 450 -21.23 40.09 -6.06
N GLY A 451 -21.09 39.99 -7.40
CA GLY A 451 -20.95 41.18 -8.27
C GLY A 451 -19.54 41.73 -8.37
N LYS A 452 -18.62 41.34 -7.51
CA LYS A 452 -17.18 41.70 -7.63
C LYS A 452 -16.50 40.87 -8.66
N THR A 453 -15.49 41.40 -9.29
CA THR A 453 -14.56 40.64 -10.13
C THR A 453 -13.52 39.92 -9.25
N ILE A 454 -12.96 38.82 -9.77
CA ILE A 454 -11.90 38.09 -9.06
C ILE A 454 -10.76 39.00 -8.62
N SER A 455 -10.37 39.97 -9.48
CA SER A 455 -9.28 40.91 -9.20
C SER A 455 -9.63 41.96 -8.12
N GLU A 456 -10.90 42.22 -7.88
CA GLU A 456 -11.35 43.19 -6.85
C GLU A 456 -11.44 42.56 -5.45
N VAL A 457 -11.43 41.23 -5.36
CA VAL A 457 -11.48 40.56 -4.06
C VAL A 457 -10.05 40.50 -3.48
N PRO A 458 -9.88 40.98 -2.21
CA PRO A 458 -8.57 40.93 -1.55
C PRO A 458 -8.30 39.51 -1.03
N TRP A 459 -7.98 38.61 -1.96
CA TRP A 459 -7.63 37.22 -1.63
C TRP A 459 -6.41 37.14 -0.71
N THR A 460 -6.37 36.09 0.10
CA THR A 460 -5.16 35.76 0.87
C THR A 460 -4.01 35.45 -0.09
N LYS A 461 -2.77 35.76 0.29
CA LYS A 461 -1.60 35.51 -0.56
C LYS A 461 -1.47 34.00 -0.90
N GLY A 462 -1.10 33.70 -2.13
CA GLY A 462 -0.90 32.32 -2.57
C GLY A 462 -2.19 31.56 -2.93
N ILE A 463 -3.27 32.28 -3.25
CA ILE A 463 -4.53 31.70 -3.73
C ILE A 463 -4.65 31.81 -5.24
N LEU A 464 -5.05 30.72 -5.89
CA LEU A 464 -5.41 30.63 -7.28
C LEU A 464 -6.81 30.05 -7.42
N ILE A 465 -7.72 30.78 -8.04
CA ILE A 465 -9.02 30.22 -8.46
C ILE A 465 -8.78 29.47 -9.76
N SER A 466 -8.86 28.15 -9.72
CA SER A 466 -8.56 27.28 -10.88
C SER A 466 -9.79 27.02 -11.76
N ASN A 467 -10.99 27.00 -11.18
CA ASN A 467 -12.24 26.75 -11.90
C ASN A 467 -13.43 27.43 -11.19
N ILE A 468 -14.44 27.79 -11.98
CA ILE A 468 -15.74 28.24 -11.50
C ILE A 468 -16.80 27.38 -12.21
N GLU A 469 -17.63 26.70 -11.42
CA GLU A 469 -18.82 26.02 -11.94
C GLU A 469 -20.06 26.88 -11.66
N ARG A 470 -20.74 27.30 -12.73
CA ARG A 470 -21.95 28.12 -12.67
C ARG A 470 -23.09 27.43 -13.43
N SER A 471 -24.15 27.06 -12.73
CA SER A 471 -25.31 26.38 -13.34
C SER A 471 -24.90 25.14 -14.18
N GLY A 472 -23.92 24.34 -13.67
CA GLY A 472 -23.44 23.14 -14.35
C GLY A 472 -22.51 23.40 -15.55
N ARG A 473 -22.01 24.63 -15.73
CA ARG A 473 -21.03 24.98 -16.76
C ARG A 473 -19.71 25.40 -16.12
N GLU A 474 -18.64 24.84 -16.63
CA GLU A 474 -17.29 25.25 -16.21
C GLU A 474 -16.87 26.55 -16.90
N ILE A 475 -16.40 27.51 -16.11
CA ILE A 475 -15.89 28.79 -16.53
C ILE A 475 -14.40 28.85 -16.16
N VAL A 476 -13.56 29.10 -17.15
CA VAL A 476 -12.13 29.40 -16.89
C VAL A 476 -12.02 30.79 -16.29
N PRO A 477 -11.60 30.93 -15.01
CA PRO A 477 -11.59 32.20 -14.33
C PRO A 477 -10.54 33.14 -14.90
N LYS A 478 -10.91 34.40 -15.00
CA LYS A 478 -10.03 35.52 -15.33
C LYS A 478 -10.18 36.60 -14.26
N GLY A 479 -9.19 37.44 -14.09
CA GLY A 479 -9.28 38.54 -13.14
C GLY A 479 -10.54 39.41 -13.30
N SER A 480 -11.05 39.55 -14.53
CA SER A 480 -12.28 40.27 -14.89
C SER A 480 -13.58 39.46 -14.73
N THR A 481 -13.49 38.16 -14.37
CA THR A 481 -14.68 37.32 -14.18
C THR A 481 -15.43 37.80 -12.94
N LYS A 482 -16.72 38.15 -13.09
CA LYS A 482 -17.59 38.51 -11.97
C LYS A 482 -18.09 37.24 -11.26
N LEU A 483 -18.09 37.29 -9.95
CA LEU A 483 -18.60 36.24 -9.08
C LEU A 483 -20.11 36.39 -8.92
N GLU A 484 -20.85 35.29 -8.98
CA GLU A 484 -22.31 35.26 -8.83
C GLU A 484 -22.71 34.33 -7.69
N ALA A 485 -23.92 34.50 -7.19
CA ALA A 485 -24.49 33.61 -6.19
C ALA A 485 -24.55 32.16 -6.70
N ASN A 486 -24.26 31.21 -5.84
CA ASN A 486 -24.20 29.77 -6.15
C ASN A 486 -23.06 29.35 -7.12
N ASP A 487 -22.11 30.24 -7.42
CA ASP A 487 -20.88 29.82 -8.06
C ASP A 487 -20.13 28.84 -7.16
N ARG A 488 -19.72 27.73 -7.73
CA ARG A 488 -18.84 26.75 -7.07
C ARG A 488 -17.41 27.03 -7.50
N LEU A 489 -16.61 27.51 -6.56
CA LEU A 489 -15.20 27.87 -6.80
C LEU A 489 -14.30 26.69 -6.46
N THR A 490 -13.40 26.32 -7.36
CA THR A 490 -12.26 25.47 -7.06
C THR A 490 -11.05 26.37 -6.83
N VAL A 491 -10.54 26.36 -5.61
CA VAL A 491 -9.48 27.25 -5.14
C VAL A 491 -8.26 26.43 -4.77
N ILE A 492 -7.13 26.73 -5.37
CA ILE A 492 -5.84 26.14 -5.03
C ILE A 492 -5.10 27.15 -4.15
N MET A 493 -4.61 26.72 -3.00
CA MET A 493 -3.89 27.58 -2.06
C MET A 493 -2.85 26.79 -1.26
N TYR A 494 -1.92 27.52 -0.66
CA TYR A 494 -0.99 26.91 0.28
C TYR A 494 -1.70 26.49 1.56
N LYS A 495 -1.29 25.36 2.13
CA LYS A 495 -1.92 24.79 3.35
C LYS A 495 -2.01 25.79 4.50
N GLU A 496 -1.02 26.65 4.65
CA GLU A 496 -1.00 27.71 5.67
C GLU A 496 -2.08 28.76 5.47
N SER A 497 -2.48 28.98 4.21
CA SER A 497 -3.52 29.94 3.86
C SER A 497 -4.94 29.41 4.09
N VAL A 498 -5.10 28.12 4.36
CA VAL A 498 -6.41 27.45 4.46
C VAL A 498 -7.22 28.00 5.65
N GLU A 499 -6.63 28.10 6.84
CA GLU A 499 -7.33 28.60 8.03
C GLU A 499 -7.76 30.06 7.85
N GLU A 500 -6.90 30.90 7.29
CA GLU A 500 -7.21 32.29 7.00
C GLU A 500 -8.29 32.40 5.92
N PHE A 501 -8.21 31.55 4.88
CA PHE A 501 -9.20 31.50 3.82
C PHE A 501 -10.58 31.08 4.35
N ILE A 502 -10.66 30.00 5.12
CA ILE A 502 -11.92 29.54 5.73
C ILE A 502 -12.50 30.59 6.65
N LYS A 503 -11.66 31.25 7.46
CA LYS A 503 -12.11 32.32 8.35
C LYS A 503 -12.65 33.56 7.62
N LYS A 504 -12.12 33.82 6.41
CA LYS A 504 -12.44 35.04 5.65
C LYS A 504 -13.50 34.81 4.56
N PHE A 505 -13.59 33.64 4.00
CA PHE A 505 -14.41 33.29 2.85
C PHE A 505 -15.14 31.94 2.99
N GLY A 506 -14.89 31.14 4.03
CA GLY A 506 -15.59 29.91 4.33
C GLY A 506 -16.85 30.23 5.11
N GLU A 507 -17.98 30.14 4.45
CA GLU A 507 -19.31 30.09 5.07
C GLU A 507 -19.80 28.67 5.16
#